data_6a5626cb15dd215d175077178684d55a
#
_entry.id   6a5626cb15dd215d175077178684d55a
#
_cell.length_a   1.000
_cell.length_b   1.000
_cell.length_c   1.000
_cell.angle_alpha   90.00
_cell.angle_beta   90.00
_cell.angle_gamma   90.00
#
_symmetry.space_group_name_H-M   'P 1'
#
loop_
_entity.id
_entity.type
_entity.pdbx_description
1 polymer ?
#
loop_
_entity_poly.entity_id
_entity_poly.type
_entity_poly.pdbx_seq_one_letter_code
_entity_poly.pdbx_strand_id
1 'polypeptide(L)'
;QDPISFWAVKTFPYNSEVGSVGVGDYESLERFIPKENMIAPQFKNKPDSVWDYHKYIGYDQYINPYGKAKDAKDFAMKAQLVNYDQYRALMEGFSNKMWDWYTGSIIWKTQNPWTALRGQMYDYYLDPNACLYGLRKGSEPLHIMMNPLDSMVTVVNNGLTDRNNLMVQAKVYDMAGKD
;
A
#
# COMPACT_ATOMS: atom_id res chain seq x y z
N GLN A 1 12.77 4.91 2.46
CA GLN A 1 12.37 4.46 3.79
C GLN A 1 11.32 3.36 3.63
N ASP A 2 11.46 2.28 4.37
CA ASP A 2 10.47 1.22 4.44
C ASP A 2 9.10 1.77 4.88
N PRO A 3 7.99 1.41 4.21
CA PRO A 3 6.68 1.99 4.49
C PRO A 3 6.19 1.75 5.92
N ILE A 4 6.50 0.60 6.51
CA ILE A 4 6.07 0.29 7.87
C ILE A 4 6.79 1.22 8.87
N SER A 5 8.11 1.38 8.74
CA SER A 5 8.88 2.31 9.57
C SER A 5 8.45 3.76 9.38
N PHE A 6 8.04 4.14 8.17
CA PHE A 6 7.54 5.49 7.89
C PHE A 6 6.26 5.80 8.69
N TRP A 7 5.30 4.90 8.68
CA TRP A 7 4.03 5.13 9.38
C TRP A 7 4.14 4.95 10.89
N ALA A 8 5.02 4.06 11.36
CA ALA A 8 5.24 3.83 12.79
C ALA A 8 5.76 5.05 13.57
N VAL A 9 6.39 6.01 12.90
CA VAL A 9 6.93 7.24 13.52
C VAL A 9 6.04 8.47 13.36
N LYS A 10 4.87 8.37 12.72
CA LYS A 10 3.95 9.49 12.59
C LYS A 10 3.32 9.84 13.95
N THR A 11 3.12 11.11 14.20
CA THR A 11 2.79 11.64 15.54
C THR A 11 1.55 12.54 15.59
N PHE A 12 0.70 12.53 14.59
CA PHE A 12 -0.56 13.28 14.64
C PHE A 12 -1.73 12.36 15.06
N PRO A 13 -2.59 12.81 15.98
CA PRO A 13 -3.63 11.96 16.57
C PRO A 13 -4.75 11.61 15.59
N TYR A 14 -5.02 12.46 14.63
CA TYR A 14 -6.01 12.27 13.58
C TYR A 14 -5.46 12.73 12.24
N ASN A 15 -5.64 11.92 11.20
CA ASN A 15 -5.24 12.29 9.85
C ASN A 15 -6.47 12.42 8.95
N SER A 16 -6.81 13.66 8.61
CA SER A 16 -7.98 13.99 7.80
C SER A 16 -7.83 13.64 6.33
N GLU A 17 -6.61 13.36 5.87
CA GLU A 17 -6.33 12.98 4.49
C GLU A 17 -5.01 12.23 4.42
N VAL A 18 -5.08 10.94 4.21
CA VAL A 18 -3.89 10.09 4.12
C VAL A 18 -4.06 9.04 3.03
N GLY A 19 -2.99 8.79 2.30
CA GLY A 19 -2.96 7.78 1.26
C GLY A 19 -1.57 7.66 0.66
N SER A 20 -1.48 6.87 -0.36
CA SER A 20 -0.27 6.69 -1.15
C SER A 20 -0.58 6.82 -2.63
N VAL A 21 0.46 7.01 -3.42
CA VAL A 21 0.36 6.88 -4.87
C VAL A 21 0.06 5.42 -5.23
N GLY A 22 -0.48 5.20 -6.41
CA GLY A 22 -0.76 3.86 -6.90
C GLY A 22 -1.00 3.88 -8.40
N VAL A 23 -0.96 2.70 -8.97
CA VAL A 23 -1.23 2.45 -10.38
C VAL A 23 -2.25 1.32 -10.42
N GLY A 24 -3.22 1.37 -11.33
CA GLY A 24 -4.15 0.29 -11.58
C GLY A 24 -3.43 -1.00 -12.00
N ASP A 25 -4.16 -2.10 -12.04
CA ASP A 25 -3.62 -3.32 -12.59
C ASP A 25 -3.35 -3.20 -14.10
N TYR A 26 -2.68 -4.19 -14.67
CA TYR A 26 -2.29 -4.16 -16.07
C TYR A 26 -3.52 -4.16 -17.00
N GLU A 27 -4.52 -4.94 -16.68
CA GLU A 27 -5.75 -5.09 -17.44
C GLU A 27 -6.56 -3.78 -17.48
N SER A 28 -6.53 -3.00 -16.42
CA SER A 28 -7.13 -1.66 -16.39
C SER A 28 -6.31 -0.66 -17.22
N LEU A 29 -4.98 -0.72 -17.13
CA LEU A 29 -4.11 0.15 -17.93
C LEU A 29 -4.33 -0.04 -19.43
N GLU A 30 -4.49 -1.27 -19.92
CA GLU A 30 -4.73 -1.58 -21.32
C GLU A 30 -6.01 -0.95 -21.89
N ARG A 31 -6.95 -0.55 -21.04
CA ARG A 31 -8.22 0.06 -21.46
C ARG A 31 -8.08 1.52 -21.86
N PHE A 32 -7.02 2.23 -21.39
CA PHE A 32 -6.90 3.67 -21.61
C PHE A 32 -5.49 4.13 -22.01
N ILE A 33 -4.46 3.33 -21.79
CA ILE A 33 -3.11 3.61 -22.32
C ILE A 33 -2.98 2.99 -23.70
N PRO A 34 -2.68 3.75 -24.75
CA PRO A 34 -2.43 3.22 -26.08
C PRO A 34 -1.31 2.15 -26.06
N LYS A 35 -1.44 1.15 -26.91
CA LYS A 35 -0.53 0.00 -26.92
C LYS A 35 0.94 0.41 -27.10
N GLU A 36 1.22 1.39 -27.94
CA GLU A 36 2.55 1.94 -28.20
C GLU A 36 3.14 2.67 -26.97
N ASN A 37 2.30 3.09 -26.01
CA ASN A 37 2.69 3.75 -24.77
C ASN A 37 2.71 2.79 -23.57
N MET A 38 2.37 1.51 -23.77
CA MET A 38 2.41 0.47 -22.74
C MET A 38 3.83 0.00 -22.46
N ILE A 39 4.65 0.92 -21.96
CA ILE A 39 6.03 0.73 -21.55
C ILE A 39 6.17 0.92 -20.04
N ALA A 40 7.22 0.38 -19.43
CA ALA A 40 7.53 0.66 -18.03
C ALA A 40 7.89 2.16 -17.87
N PRO A 41 7.11 2.95 -17.13
CA PRO A 41 7.39 4.38 -16.99
C PRO A 41 8.68 4.62 -16.22
N GLN A 42 9.42 5.67 -16.60
CA GLN A 42 10.65 6.08 -15.96
C GLN A 42 10.58 7.55 -15.55
N PHE A 43 10.51 7.80 -14.27
CA PHE A 43 10.34 9.15 -13.72
C PHE A 43 11.49 10.09 -14.09
N LYS A 44 12.73 9.61 -14.05
CA LYS A 44 13.91 10.44 -14.32
C LYS A 44 14.04 10.91 -15.77
N ASN A 45 13.38 10.25 -16.71
CA ASN A 45 13.52 10.51 -18.16
C ASN A 45 12.31 11.22 -18.77
N LYS A 46 11.53 11.98 -18.00
CA LYS A 46 10.20 12.46 -18.31
C LYS A 46 9.23 11.32 -18.60
N PRO A 47 8.16 11.18 -17.88
CA PRO A 47 7.14 10.21 -18.23
C PRO A 47 6.68 10.48 -19.66
N ASP A 48 6.32 9.42 -20.37
CA ASP A 48 5.60 9.52 -21.61
C ASP A 48 4.39 10.46 -21.43
N SER A 49 4.10 11.28 -22.45
CA SER A 49 3.04 12.30 -22.38
C SER A 49 1.65 11.73 -22.06
N VAL A 50 1.39 10.48 -22.44
CA VAL A 50 0.14 9.77 -22.10
C VAL A 50 0.10 9.43 -20.62
N TRP A 51 1.17 8.90 -20.06
CA TRP A 51 1.27 8.62 -18.62
C TRP A 51 1.18 9.91 -17.79
N ASP A 52 1.81 11.00 -18.26
CA ASP A 52 1.72 12.31 -17.60
C ASP A 52 0.31 12.88 -17.66
N TYR A 53 -0.38 12.76 -18.81
CA TYR A 53 -1.79 13.14 -18.94
C TYR A 53 -2.64 12.43 -17.89
N HIS A 54 -2.45 11.13 -17.69
CA HIS A 54 -3.13 10.34 -16.68
C HIS A 54 -2.58 10.54 -15.25
N LYS A 55 -1.77 11.57 -15.03
CA LYS A 55 -1.25 11.95 -13.70
C LYS A 55 -0.35 10.90 -13.05
N TYR A 56 0.48 10.24 -13.83
CA TYR A 56 1.56 9.44 -13.28
C TYR A 56 2.54 10.31 -12.46
N ILE A 57 2.89 9.91 -11.24
CA ILE A 57 3.68 10.71 -10.30
C ILE A 57 4.96 10.00 -9.81
N GLY A 58 5.59 9.21 -10.67
CA GLY A 58 6.90 8.66 -10.39
C GLY A 58 6.90 7.50 -9.41
N TYR A 59 6.01 6.56 -9.58
CA TYR A 59 5.90 5.37 -8.74
C TYR A 59 7.03 4.36 -8.96
N ASP A 60 7.76 4.49 -10.07
CA ASP A 60 8.89 3.65 -10.45
C ASP A 60 9.97 3.56 -9.37
N GLN A 61 10.22 4.63 -8.62
CA GLN A 61 11.19 4.62 -7.53
C GLN A 61 10.83 3.67 -6.38
N TYR A 62 9.55 3.43 -6.14
CA TYR A 62 9.09 2.56 -5.04
C TYR A 62 9.15 1.09 -5.39
N ILE A 63 9.20 0.74 -6.67
CA ILE A 63 9.34 -0.65 -7.12
C ILE A 63 10.79 -1.13 -7.13
N ASN A 64 11.77 -0.24 -7.01
CA ASN A 64 13.20 -0.58 -7.08
C ASN A 64 13.62 -1.75 -6.16
N PRO A 65 13.09 -1.88 -4.93
CA PRO A 65 13.40 -3.04 -4.09
C PRO A 65 13.03 -4.40 -4.73
N TYR A 66 12.06 -4.39 -5.63
CA TYR A 66 11.61 -5.58 -6.38
C TYR A 66 12.28 -5.72 -7.76
N GLY A 67 13.31 -4.91 -8.00
CA GLY A 67 14.05 -4.87 -9.25
C GLY A 67 13.41 -3.98 -10.32
N LYS A 68 14.24 -3.58 -11.30
CA LYS A 68 13.78 -2.77 -12.43
C LYS A 68 12.66 -3.47 -13.20
N ALA A 69 11.63 -2.72 -13.56
CA ALA A 69 10.54 -3.25 -14.36
C ALA A 69 11.02 -3.57 -15.79
N LYS A 70 10.60 -4.70 -16.32
CA LYS A 70 10.94 -5.18 -17.68
C LYS A 70 10.04 -4.54 -18.74
N ASP A 71 8.77 -4.42 -18.41
CA ASP A 71 7.70 -3.90 -19.27
C ASP A 71 6.56 -3.31 -18.40
N ALA A 72 5.50 -2.82 -19.02
CA ALA A 72 4.38 -2.23 -18.32
C ALA A 72 3.64 -3.23 -17.42
N LYS A 73 3.58 -4.50 -17.79
CA LYS A 73 2.92 -5.53 -16.99
C LYS A 73 3.70 -5.84 -15.72
N ASP A 74 5.01 -6.05 -15.83
CA ASP A 74 5.89 -6.25 -14.68
C ASP A 74 5.91 -5.00 -13.77
N PHE A 75 5.87 -3.80 -14.38
CA PHE A 75 5.72 -2.55 -13.63
C PHE A 75 4.41 -2.51 -12.82
N ALA A 76 3.27 -2.79 -13.45
CA ALA A 76 1.97 -2.78 -12.80
C ALA A 76 1.91 -3.79 -11.65
N MET A 77 2.39 -5.02 -11.85
CA MET A 77 2.44 -6.04 -10.80
C MET A 77 3.29 -5.60 -9.59
N LYS A 78 4.46 -5.04 -9.83
CA LYS A 78 5.32 -4.51 -8.76
C LYS A 78 4.70 -3.31 -8.05
N ALA A 79 4.05 -2.42 -8.81
CA ALA A 79 3.35 -1.27 -8.25
C ALA A 79 2.17 -1.69 -7.37
N GLN A 80 1.43 -2.73 -7.76
CA GLN A 80 0.36 -3.30 -6.94
C GLN A 80 0.92 -3.89 -5.63
N LEU A 81 2.03 -4.64 -5.66
CA LEU A 81 2.65 -5.18 -4.45
C LEU A 81 3.09 -4.06 -3.49
N VAL A 82 3.77 -3.04 -3.99
CA VAL A 82 4.16 -1.87 -3.19
C VAL A 82 2.94 -1.17 -2.61
N ASN A 83 1.88 -1.05 -3.40
CA ASN A 83 0.65 -0.38 -2.97
C ASN A 83 -0.06 -1.15 -1.86
N TYR A 84 -0.08 -2.48 -1.93
CA TYR A 84 -0.54 -3.34 -0.85
C TYR A 84 0.23 -3.09 0.45
N ASP A 85 1.57 -3.13 0.38
CA ASP A 85 2.44 -2.98 1.55
C ASP A 85 2.31 -1.59 2.18
N GLN A 86 2.21 -0.54 1.35
CA GLN A 86 2.07 0.83 1.86
C GLN A 86 0.77 1.06 2.62
N TYR A 87 -0.34 0.54 2.13
CA TYR A 87 -1.64 0.73 2.80
C TYR A 87 -1.83 -0.22 4.00
N ARG A 88 -1.25 -1.41 3.95
CA ARG A 88 -1.16 -2.28 5.11
C ARG A 88 -0.34 -1.62 6.22
N ALA A 89 0.85 -1.14 5.88
CA ALA A 89 1.74 -0.46 6.80
C ALA A 89 1.13 0.81 7.40
N LEU A 90 0.33 1.56 6.63
CA LEU A 90 -0.41 2.71 7.11
C LEU A 90 -1.36 2.33 8.24
N MET A 91 -2.17 1.30 8.06
CA MET A 91 -3.12 0.86 9.08
C MET A 91 -2.42 0.24 10.29
N GLU A 92 -1.39 -0.56 10.08
CA GLU A 92 -0.59 -1.15 11.16
C GLU A 92 0.12 -0.06 11.98
N GLY A 93 0.69 0.96 11.32
CA GLY A 93 1.34 2.09 11.99
C GLY A 93 0.38 2.90 12.87
N PHE A 94 -0.83 3.14 12.40
CA PHE A 94 -1.87 3.78 13.20
C PHE A 94 -2.36 2.89 14.34
N SER A 95 -2.64 1.63 14.06
CA SER A 95 -3.15 0.69 15.05
C SER A 95 -2.16 0.40 16.17
N ASN A 96 -0.86 0.46 15.89
CA ASN A 96 0.19 0.25 16.89
C ASN A 96 0.17 1.27 18.04
N LYS A 97 -0.37 2.45 17.82
CA LYS A 97 -0.53 3.53 18.82
C LYS A 97 -1.98 3.90 19.06
N MET A 98 -2.88 3.00 18.72
CA MET A 98 -4.32 3.21 18.87
C MET A 98 -4.67 3.38 20.34
N TRP A 99 -5.51 4.38 20.58
CA TRP A 99 -6.03 4.89 21.86
C TRP A 99 -5.02 5.61 22.74
N ASP A 100 -3.72 5.37 22.58
CA ASP A 100 -2.71 6.21 23.26
C ASP A 100 -2.52 7.54 22.54
N TRP A 101 -2.49 7.48 21.21
CA TRP A 101 -2.26 8.66 20.38
C TRP A 101 -3.19 8.76 19.17
N TYR A 102 -3.36 7.68 18.40
CA TYR A 102 -4.19 7.72 17.20
C TYR A 102 -5.66 7.48 17.52
N THR A 103 -6.51 8.32 16.89
CA THR A 103 -7.96 8.26 17.01
C THR A 103 -8.66 7.94 15.69
N GLY A 104 -8.02 8.19 14.55
CA GLY A 104 -8.58 7.84 13.25
C GLY A 104 -7.87 8.46 12.06
N SER A 105 -8.28 8.02 10.88
CA SER A 105 -7.80 8.56 9.60
C SER A 105 -8.90 8.50 8.53
N ILE A 106 -8.85 9.43 7.59
CA ILE A 106 -9.66 9.40 6.37
C ILE A 106 -8.75 9.10 5.19
N ILE A 107 -9.07 8.06 4.45
CA ILE A 107 -8.22 7.59 3.37
C ILE A 107 -8.49 8.37 2.09
N TRP A 108 -7.46 8.96 1.52
CA TRP A 108 -7.42 9.48 0.18
C TRP A 108 -6.84 8.41 -0.75
N LYS A 109 -7.61 7.80 -1.63
CA LYS A 109 -9.05 7.95 -1.80
C LYS A 109 -9.69 6.66 -2.30
N THR A 110 -11.02 6.61 -2.27
CA THR A 110 -11.76 5.41 -2.68
C THR A 110 -11.70 5.19 -4.20
N GLN A 111 -11.95 6.23 -5.01
CA GLN A 111 -12.07 6.13 -6.46
C GLN A 111 -11.71 7.45 -7.15
N ASN A 112 -11.31 7.37 -8.44
CA ASN A 112 -11.22 8.51 -9.33
C ASN A 112 -12.42 8.60 -10.28
N PRO A 113 -12.89 9.81 -10.62
CA PRO A 113 -13.97 10.01 -11.59
C PRO A 113 -13.49 9.86 -13.05
N TRP A 114 -12.23 9.55 -13.29
CA TRP A 114 -11.60 9.36 -14.59
C TRP A 114 -10.37 8.46 -14.47
N THR A 115 -9.74 8.10 -15.59
CA THR A 115 -8.62 7.15 -15.68
C THR A 115 -7.28 7.74 -15.18
N ALA A 116 -7.24 8.23 -13.93
CA ALA A 116 -6.01 8.78 -13.34
C ALA A 116 -5.17 7.70 -12.65
N LEU A 117 -3.85 7.80 -12.80
CA LEU A 117 -2.85 6.96 -12.16
C LEU A 117 -2.52 7.49 -10.75
N ARG A 118 -3.51 7.38 -9.87
CA ARG A 118 -3.44 7.82 -8.47
C ARG A 118 -3.80 6.67 -7.54
N GLY A 119 -3.29 6.72 -6.31
CA GLY A 119 -3.63 5.74 -5.28
C GLY A 119 -5.12 5.80 -4.95
N GLN A 120 -5.84 4.80 -5.34
CA GLN A 120 -7.26 4.60 -5.07
C GLN A 120 -7.56 3.13 -4.81
N MET A 121 -8.60 2.88 -4.01
CA MET A 121 -9.03 1.51 -3.69
C MET A 121 -9.66 0.83 -4.90
N TYR A 122 -10.42 1.59 -5.67
CA TYR A 122 -11.03 1.16 -6.93
C TYR A 122 -10.60 2.11 -8.04
N ASP A 123 -10.22 1.58 -9.16
CA ASP A 123 -9.90 2.38 -10.33
C ASP A 123 -11.17 2.96 -10.98
N TYR A 124 -11.02 3.61 -12.13
CA TYR A 124 -12.16 4.18 -12.87
C TYR A 124 -13.18 3.12 -13.27
N TYR A 125 -12.76 1.90 -13.54
CA TYR A 125 -13.62 0.78 -13.95
C TYR A 125 -14.19 -0.01 -12.78
N LEU A 126 -13.96 0.43 -11.54
CA LEU A 126 -14.35 -0.23 -10.30
C LEU A 126 -13.59 -1.54 -10.02
N ASP A 127 -12.48 -1.77 -10.71
CA ASP A 127 -11.59 -2.88 -10.41
C ASP A 127 -10.81 -2.56 -9.12
N PRO A 128 -10.73 -3.49 -8.15
CA PRO A 128 -10.09 -3.24 -6.87
C PRO A 128 -8.56 -3.27 -7.02
N ASN A 129 -7.91 -2.24 -6.54
CA ASN A 129 -6.45 -2.17 -6.46
C ASN A 129 -5.93 -2.86 -5.18
N ALA A 130 -4.67 -3.23 -5.20
CA ALA A 130 -4.03 -3.93 -4.10
C ALA A 130 -4.06 -3.16 -2.76
N CYS A 131 -4.14 -1.84 -2.79
CA CYS A 131 -4.31 -1.01 -1.59
C CYS A 131 -5.59 -1.35 -0.79
N LEU A 132 -6.68 -1.72 -1.46
CA LEU A 132 -7.90 -2.18 -0.79
C LEU A 132 -7.62 -3.41 0.08
N TYR A 133 -6.88 -4.36 -0.47
CA TYR A 133 -6.51 -5.58 0.25
C TYR A 133 -5.49 -5.33 1.37
N GLY A 134 -4.56 -4.39 1.15
CA GLY A 134 -3.62 -3.93 2.18
C GLY A 134 -4.35 -3.26 3.35
N LEU A 135 -5.26 -2.33 3.07
CA LEU A 135 -6.14 -1.71 4.07
C LEU A 135 -6.95 -2.75 4.84
N ARG A 136 -7.62 -3.64 4.12
CA ARG A 136 -8.40 -4.73 4.72
C ARG A 136 -7.57 -5.56 5.67
N LYS A 137 -6.35 -5.93 5.25
CA LYS A 137 -5.44 -6.74 6.08
C LYS A 137 -4.99 -6.01 7.33
N GLY A 138 -4.54 -4.77 7.20
CA GLY A 138 -4.09 -3.95 8.33
C GLY A 138 -5.20 -3.48 9.27
N SER A 139 -6.47 -3.59 8.85
CA SER A 139 -7.66 -3.15 9.61
C SER A 139 -8.46 -4.31 10.20
N GLU A 140 -7.92 -5.53 10.23
CA GLU A 140 -8.61 -6.67 10.84
C GLU A 140 -8.95 -6.35 12.31
N PRO A 141 -10.19 -6.61 12.78
CA PRO A 141 -10.58 -6.29 14.15
C PRO A 141 -9.72 -6.97 15.22
N LEU A 142 -9.25 -8.17 14.95
CA LEU A 142 -8.21 -8.85 15.71
C LEU A 142 -7.02 -9.04 14.78
N HIS A 143 -5.97 -8.29 15.00
CA HIS A 143 -4.82 -8.23 14.10
C HIS A 143 -3.52 -8.46 14.86
N ILE A 144 -2.57 -9.14 14.21
CA ILE A 144 -1.21 -9.31 14.70
C ILE A 144 -0.25 -8.63 13.72
N MET A 145 0.68 -7.85 14.27
CA MET A 145 1.70 -7.15 13.49
C MET A 145 3.04 -7.14 14.22
N MET A 146 4.10 -6.89 13.48
CA MET A 146 5.43 -6.64 14.02
C MET A 146 5.82 -5.19 13.74
N ASN A 147 6.20 -4.46 14.76
CA ASN A 147 6.77 -3.13 14.61
C ASN A 147 8.27 -3.26 14.29
N PRO A 148 8.74 -2.86 13.10
CA PRO A 148 10.15 -3.02 12.71
C PRO A 148 11.10 -2.08 13.47
N LEU A 149 10.60 -1.06 14.17
CA LEU A 149 11.42 -0.12 14.91
C LEU A 149 11.97 -0.71 16.23
N ASP A 150 11.20 -1.59 16.85
CA ASP A 150 11.53 -2.20 18.15
C ASP A 150 11.46 -3.74 18.13
N SER A 151 11.11 -4.31 16.97
CA SER A 151 10.89 -5.75 16.76
C SER A 151 9.80 -6.35 17.67
N MET A 152 8.92 -5.53 18.21
CA MET A 152 7.82 -6.00 19.04
C MET A 152 6.70 -6.60 18.21
N VAL A 153 6.21 -7.77 18.62
CA VAL A 153 5.00 -8.37 18.09
C VAL A 153 3.81 -7.87 18.89
N THR A 154 2.90 -7.16 18.23
CA THR A 154 1.73 -6.54 18.86
C THR A 154 0.46 -7.22 18.37
N VAL A 155 -0.44 -7.53 19.31
CA VAL A 155 -1.82 -7.93 19.01
C VAL A 155 -2.74 -6.75 19.25
N VAL A 156 -3.50 -6.40 18.24
CA VAL A 156 -4.53 -5.35 18.31
C VAL A 156 -5.89 -6.00 18.35
N ASN A 157 -6.68 -5.65 19.35
CA ASN A 157 -8.10 -5.98 19.41
C ASN A 157 -8.92 -4.69 19.31
N ASN A 158 -9.43 -4.39 18.13
CA ASN A 158 -10.35 -3.27 17.86
C ASN A 158 -11.81 -3.73 17.84
N GLY A 159 -12.11 -4.90 18.37
CA GLY A 159 -13.47 -5.40 18.56
C GLY A 159 -14.12 -4.87 19.83
N LEU A 160 -15.43 -5.01 19.92
CA LEU A 160 -16.22 -4.58 21.08
C LEU A 160 -16.23 -5.60 22.24
N THR A 161 -15.50 -6.70 22.10
CA THR A 161 -15.47 -7.77 23.11
C THR A 161 -14.02 -8.12 23.46
N ASP A 162 -13.79 -8.36 24.74
CA ASP A 162 -12.49 -8.85 25.21
C ASP A 162 -12.15 -10.22 24.59
N ARG A 163 -10.88 -10.39 24.31
CA ARG A 163 -10.30 -11.64 23.78
C ARG A 163 -9.32 -12.19 24.80
N ASN A 164 -9.71 -13.23 25.49
CA ASN A 164 -8.88 -13.87 26.53
C ASN A 164 -8.17 -15.12 25.97
N ASN A 165 -7.06 -15.49 26.61
CA ASN A 165 -6.30 -16.73 26.33
C ASN A 165 -5.80 -16.82 24.87
N LEU A 166 -5.41 -15.70 24.28
CA LEU A 166 -4.80 -15.70 22.96
C LEU A 166 -3.38 -16.27 23.03
N MET A 167 -3.06 -17.16 22.09
CA MET A 167 -1.71 -17.63 21.88
C MET A 167 -1.12 -16.96 20.64
N VAL A 168 0.05 -16.37 20.79
CA VAL A 168 0.81 -15.76 19.68
C VAL A 168 2.05 -16.62 19.43
N GLN A 169 2.26 -16.98 18.19
CA GLN A 169 3.47 -17.67 17.74
C GLN A 169 4.17 -16.83 16.68
N ALA A 170 5.42 -16.46 16.93
CA ALA A 170 6.31 -15.85 15.96
C ALA A 170 7.40 -16.83 15.55
N LYS A 171 7.69 -16.91 14.27
CA LYS A 171 8.79 -17.73 13.72
C LYS A 171 9.64 -16.88 12.78
N VAL A 172 10.92 -17.08 12.86
CA VAL A 172 11.89 -16.42 11.98
C VAL A 172 12.43 -17.45 11.01
N TYR A 173 12.44 -17.10 9.74
CA TYR A 173 12.95 -17.96 8.67
C TYR A 173 14.08 -17.25 7.93
N ASP A 174 15.07 -18.00 7.51
CA ASP A 174 16.06 -17.51 6.55
C ASP A 174 15.45 -17.39 5.14
N MET A 175 16.24 -16.87 4.19
CA MET A 175 15.79 -16.73 2.80
C MET A 175 15.59 -18.06 2.07
N ALA A 176 16.02 -19.19 2.65
CA ALA A 176 15.76 -20.53 2.17
C ALA A 176 14.53 -21.18 2.84
N GLY A 177 13.85 -20.46 3.75
CA GLY A 177 12.69 -20.95 4.47
C GLY A 177 13.00 -21.90 5.62
N LYS A 178 14.23 -21.88 6.14
CA LYS A 178 14.60 -22.66 7.33
C LYS A 178 14.33 -21.88 8.60
N ASP A 179 13.77 -22.59 9.59
CA ASP A 179 13.49 -22.13 10.96
C ASP A 179 14.80 -21.97 11.74
#